data_606ff8925a4e1626ad61400f4c6c6d25
#
_entry.id   606ff8925a4e1626ad61400f4c6c6d25
#
_cell.length_a   1.000
_cell.length_b   1.000
_cell.length_c   1.000
_cell.angle_alpha   90.00
_cell.angle_beta   90.00
_cell.angle_gamma   90.00
#
_symmetry.space_group_name_H-M   'P 1'
#
loop_
_entity.id
_entity.type
_entity.pdbx_description
1 polymer ?
#
loop_
_entity_poly.entity_id
_entity_poly.type
_entity_poly.pdbx_seq_one_letter_code
_entity_poly.pdbx_strand_id
1 'polypeptide(L)'
;MKKVFLWLLIIAIAAVFSLAGCKAEAVEEVEEAVAEEKAAEEQDLLDTQVIDIYKDANASIEDRVEDLLSLMTLGEKIGQMTQVERMYITNSDIAEYVIGSVLSGGGSTPYNNTPEGWADMYDSFQKDALSTRLGIPIIYGVDAIHGHNNLFGATIFPHNIGLGATRDPELVKLIAQITAIETAATGVDWTFGPCITVPQDERWGRTYEGFSEDPGLVAELGKAAIEGYQGDDLSDSDTILACAKHYVGDGGTVGGVDRGNTQCTEEDLKNIYLYPYLSALEVPVGSIMISFSSWNGVKMHSNSYLINDVLKGELGFEGFVVSDWQGINVIDGSSSNDMSELDIQEGINAGIDMVMVPDDYLGFINMLTELVNEGKISQSRIDDAVRRILTIKFKLGLFENPYADRSNADIIGCEEHREIAREAVRESLVLLKNEGSLLPLSKDLDSIVIAGSKADDIGSQCGGWTIYWQGAVGEITEGTSILEAIKNTVSNDTKVTYSVDGSEVPSDADVAIVVVGETPYAEFTGDDKDLLLSTQDIATINNARSADIPVVVIIISGRPMIITSEIDKWDALVAAWLPGTEGQGVADVIFGDYAPTGKLSYTWPRSIEQLPINDTDGSKGSLFPFGFGLTY
;
A
#
# COMPACT_ATOMS: atom_id res chain seq x y z
N MET A 1 32.29 0.26 -49.96
CA MET A 1 32.62 -0.38 -51.24
C MET A 1 31.52 -0.19 -52.30
N LYS A 2 30.25 -0.36 -51.98
CA LYS A 2 29.14 -0.15 -52.98
C LYS A 2 29.04 1.30 -53.48
N LYS A 3 29.22 2.32 -52.63
CA LYS A 3 29.17 3.76 -52.96
C LYS A 3 30.28 4.18 -53.95
N VAL A 4 31.47 3.64 -53.82
CA VAL A 4 32.62 3.96 -54.73
C VAL A 4 32.39 3.32 -56.12
N PHE A 5 31.69 2.17 -56.14
CA PHE A 5 31.36 1.49 -57.40
C PHE A 5 30.29 2.23 -58.19
N LEU A 6 29.30 2.79 -57.51
CA LEU A 6 28.22 3.59 -58.09
C LEU A 6 28.76 4.91 -58.68
N TRP A 7 29.64 5.61 -57.97
CA TRP A 7 30.29 6.83 -58.47
C TRP A 7 31.16 6.58 -59.71
N LEU A 8 31.90 5.46 -59.74
CA LEU A 8 32.67 5.05 -60.91
C LEU A 8 31.79 4.67 -62.11
N LEU A 9 30.62 4.12 -61.84
CA LEU A 9 29.63 3.78 -62.89
C LEU A 9 29.02 5.04 -63.49
N ILE A 10 28.63 6.04 -62.69
CA ILE A 10 28.05 7.33 -63.10
C ILE A 10 29.07 8.12 -63.94
N ILE A 11 30.33 8.19 -63.50
CA ILE A 11 31.42 8.84 -64.27
C ILE A 11 31.69 8.11 -65.59
N ALA A 12 31.58 6.78 -65.61
CA ALA A 12 31.77 5.99 -66.82
C ALA A 12 30.59 6.20 -67.81
N ILE A 13 29.37 6.32 -67.32
CA ILE A 13 28.19 6.59 -68.15
C ILE A 13 28.22 8.01 -68.70
N ALA A 14 28.54 9.03 -67.92
CA ALA A 14 28.73 10.42 -68.40
C ALA A 14 29.84 10.55 -69.44
N ALA A 15 30.96 9.81 -69.27
CA ALA A 15 32.05 9.76 -70.26
C ALA A 15 31.64 9.07 -71.59
N VAL A 16 30.78 8.07 -71.53
CA VAL A 16 30.26 7.39 -72.73
C VAL A 16 29.24 8.26 -73.49
N PHE A 17 28.42 9.05 -72.80
CA PHE A 17 27.46 9.97 -73.43
C PHE A 17 28.11 11.18 -74.06
N SER A 18 29.22 11.71 -73.49
CA SER A 18 29.99 12.80 -74.09
C SER A 18 30.73 12.39 -75.38
N LEU A 19 31.04 11.11 -75.57
CA LEU A 19 31.66 10.56 -76.74
C LEU A 19 30.65 10.20 -77.88
N ALA A 20 29.37 10.06 -77.56
CA ALA A 20 28.38 9.63 -78.53
C ALA A 20 27.53 10.76 -79.17
N GLY A 21 27.80 12.05 -78.83
CA GLY A 21 27.12 13.20 -79.49
C GLY A 21 25.61 13.29 -79.23
N CYS A 22 25.13 12.78 -78.13
CA CYS A 22 23.72 12.87 -77.73
C CYS A 22 23.36 14.27 -77.22
N LYS A 23 22.13 14.72 -77.49
CA LYS A 23 21.61 16.04 -77.21
C LYS A 23 21.62 16.35 -75.70
N ALA A 24 21.76 17.63 -75.36
CA ALA A 24 21.77 18.18 -74.00
C ALA A 24 20.60 17.71 -73.08
N GLU A 25 19.46 17.39 -73.64
CA GLU A 25 18.27 16.88 -72.92
C GLU A 25 18.52 15.57 -72.13
N ALA A 26 19.34 14.64 -72.66
CA ALA A 26 19.60 13.38 -71.96
C ALA A 26 20.57 13.55 -70.77
N VAL A 27 21.39 14.61 -70.76
CA VAL A 27 22.29 14.95 -69.63
C VAL A 27 21.50 15.62 -68.50
N GLU A 28 20.55 16.47 -68.88
CA GLU A 28 19.66 17.17 -67.92
C GLU A 28 18.72 16.18 -67.18
N GLU A 29 18.14 15.18 -67.88
CA GLU A 29 17.34 14.12 -67.24
C GLU A 29 18.15 13.24 -66.28
N VAL A 30 19.41 12.98 -66.54
CA VAL A 30 20.30 12.22 -65.64
C VAL A 30 20.73 13.06 -64.45
N GLU A 31 20.99 14.36 -64.63
CA GLU A 31 21.29 15.26 -63.50
C GLU A 31 20.09 15.48 -62.59
N GLU A 32 18.87 15.58 -63.16
CA GLU A 32 17.64 15.71 -62.39
C GLU A 32 17.34 14.42 -61.60
N ALA A 33 17.47 13.24 -62.21
CA ALA A 33 17.29 11.96 -61.54
C ALA A 33 18.30 11.72 -60.40
N VAL A 34 19.56 12.16 -60.59
CA VAL A 34 20.61 12.10 -59.52
C VAL A 34 20.35 13.12 -58.40
N ALA A 35 19.74 14.26 -58.71
CA ALA A 35 19.32 15.24 -57.71
C ALA A 35 18.14 14.76 -56.88
N GLU A 36 17.14 14.11 -57.53
CA GLU A 36 16.01 13.47 -56.84
C GLU A 36 16.45 12.29 -55.95
N GLU A 37 17.36 11.43 -56.44
CA GLU A 37 17.91 10.32 -55.65
C GLU A 37 18.73 10.81 -54.44
N LYS A 38 19.48 11.90 -54.62
CA LYS A 38 20.21 12.56 -53.50
C LYS A 38 19.24 13.20 -52.50
N ALA A 39 18.17 13.85 -52.96
CA ALA A 39 17.17 14.44 -52.10
C ALA A 39 16.41 13.35 -51.33
N ALA A 40 16.12 12.20 -51.97
CA ALA A 40 15.54 11.05 -51.30
C ALA A 40 16.49 10.37 -50.30
N GLU A 41 17.83 10.27 -50.62
CA GLU A 41 18.82 9.77 -49.65
C GLU A 41 19.02 10.75 -48.48
N GLU A 42 19.00 12.08 -48.71
CA GLU A 42 19.07 13.09 -47.64
C GLU A 42 17.77 13.07 -46.80
N GLN A 43 16.62 12.86 -47.38
CA GLN A 43 15.35 12.72 -46.69
C GLN A 43 15.33 11.42 -45.88
N ASP A 44 15.77 10.29 -46.41
CA ASP A 44 15.90 9.00 -45.71
C ASP A 44 16.94 9.07 -44.57
N LEU A 45 18.02 9.90 -44.73
CA LEU A 45 18.98 10.18 -43.68
C LEU A 45 18.44 11.12 -42.59
N LEU A 46 17.52 12.03 -42.93
CA LEU A 46 16.82 12.87 -41.99
C LEU A 46 15.75 12.08 -41.23
N ASP A 47 15.01 11.20 -41.92
CA ASP A 47 14.04 10.30 -41.33
C ASP A 47 14.68 9.20 -40.43
N THR A 48 15.96 8.82 -40.72
CA THR A 48 16.71 7.85 -39.90
C THR A 48 17.41 8.46 -38.67
N GLN A 49 17.23 9.75 -38.37
CA GLN A 49 17.83 10.44 -37.21
C GLN A 49 16.85 11.17 -36.31
N VAL A 50 15.55 10.88 -36.39
CA VAL A 50 14.67 11.16 -35.25
C VAL A 50 14.87 10.01 -34.26
N ILE A 51 15.90 10.10 -33.43
CA ILE A 51 16.02 9.26 -32.25
C ILE A 51 14.89 9.73 -31.33
N ASP A 52 13.89 8.87 -31.11
CA ASP A 52 12.90 9.09 -30.05
C ASP A 52 13.67 9.26 -28.74
N ILE A 53 13.77 10.49 -28.20
CA ILE A 53 14.58 10.82 -27.03
C ILE A 53 14.13 9.99 -25.83
N TYR A 54 12.83 9.70 -25.74
CA TYR A 54 12.29 8.91 -24.63
C TYR A 54 12.84 7.47 -24.56
N LYS A 55 13.40 6.95 -25.65
CA LYS A 55 14.04 5.61 -25.70
C LYS A 55 15.54 5.63 -25.37
N ASP A 56 16.14 6.81 -25.27
CA ASP A 56 17.56 6.93 -24.88
C ASP A 56 17.69 6.95 -23.35
N ALA A 57 18.13 5.84 -22.79
CA ALA A 57 18.35 5.70 -21.34
C ALA A 57 19.38 6.68 -20.78
N ASN A 58 20.21 7.35 -21.63
CA ASN A 58 21.20 8.34 -21.19
C ASN A 58 20.65 9.78 -21.22
N ALA A 59 19.48 10.00 -21.80
CA ALA A 59 18.82 11.30 -21.76
C ALA A 59 18.22 11.57 -20.37
N SER A 60 18.04 12.83 -20.00
CA SER A 60 17.40 13.18 -18.73
C SER A 60 15.96 12.69 -18.71
N ILE A 61 15.45 12.32 -17.52
CA ILE A 61 14.03 11.90 -17.37
C ILE A 61 13.12 13.02 -17.89
N GLU A 62 13.42 14.28 -17.61
CA GLU A 62 12.65 15.44 -18.06
C GLU A 62 12.56 15.48 -19.61
N ASP A 63 13.69 15.37 -20.31
CA ASP A 63 13.71 15.36 -21.77
C ASP A 63 12.94 14.17 -22.35
N ARG A 64 13.07 12.99 -21.73
CA ARG A 64 12.36 11.77 -22.13
C ARG A 64 10.85 11.92 -21.96
N VAL A 65 10.40 12.49 -20.85
CA VAL A 65 8.99 12.72 -20.56
C VAL A 65 8.38 13.71 -21.56
N GLU A 66 9.03 14.84 -21.82
CA GLU A 66 8.50 15.86 -22.74
C GLU A 66 8.49 15.34 -24.18
N ASP A 67 9.49 14.59 -24.61
CA ASP A 67 9.52 13.95 -25.93
C ASP A 67 8.32 12.98 -26.06
N LEU A 68 8.18 12.02 -25.11
CA LEU A 68 7.10 11.04 -25.15
C LEU A 68 5.73 11.72 -25.11
N LEU A 69 5.53 12.69 -24.22
CA LEU A 69 4.27 13.44 -24.08
C LEU A 69 3.88 14.16 -25.37
N SER A 70 4.87 14.68 -26.11
CA SER A 70 4.67 15.36 -27.39
C SER A 70 4.19 14.41 -28.51
N LEU A 71 4.55 13.13 -28.42
CA LEU A 71 4.19 12.08 -29.37
C LEU A 71 2.79 11.47 -29.12
N MET A 72 2.27 11.63 -27.88
CA MET A 72 1.02 10.99 -27.45
C MET A 72 -0.21 11.69 -28.00
N THR A 73 -1.17 10.89 -28.47
CA THR A 73 -2.55 11.33 -28.76
C THR A 73 -3.34 11.53 -27.46
N LEU A 74 -4.48 12.24 -27.53
CA LEU A 74 -5.38 12.42 -26.38
C LEU A 74 -5.83 11.08 -25.80
N GLY A 75 -6.18 10.10 -26.65
CA GLY A 75 -6.61 8.78 -26.19
C GLY A 75 -5.51 8.05 -25.42
N GLU A 76 -4.25 8.09 -25.90
CA GLU A 76 -3.12 7.50 -25.20
C GLU A 76 -2.84 8.19 -23.87
N LYS A 77 -3.01 9.50 -23.79
CA LYS A 77 -2.87 10.28 -22.53
C LYS A 77 -3.93 9.88 -21.50
N ILE A 78 -5.19 9.79 -21.93
CA ILE A 78 -6.30 9.38 -21.06
C ILE A 78 -6.11 7.93 -20.60
N GLY A 79 -5.64 7.03 -21.48
CA GLY A 79 -5.28 5.68 -21.10
C GLY A 79 -4.25 5.63 -19.97
N GLN A 80 -3.22 6.48 -20.02
CA GLN A 80 -2.21 6.56 -18.95
C GLN A 80 -2.76 7.08 -17.61
N MET A 81 -3.84 7.86 -17.62
CA MET A 81 -4.54 8.33 -16.42
C MET A 81 -5.51 7.28 -15.84
N THR A 82 -5.70 6.16 -16.50
CA THR A 82 -6.68 5.13 -16.15
C THR A 82 -6.00 3.98 -15.41
N GLN A 83 -6.48 3.66 -14.20
CA GLN A 83 -6.08 2.49 -13.42
C GLN A 83 -7.27 1.53 -13.31
N VAL A 84 -7.06 0.26 -13.66
CA VAL A 84 -8.12 -0.76 -13.76
C VAL A 84 -7.79 -1.97 -12.89
N GLU A 85 -8.80 -2.59 -12.29
CA GLU A 85 -8.62 -3.82 -11.53
C GLU A 85 -8.47 -5.03 -12.47
N ARG A 86 -7.51 -5.91 -12.18
CA ARG A 86 -7.09 -7.03 -13.04
C ARG A 86 -8.20 -7.99 -13.44
N MET A 87 -9.25 -8.16 -12.64
CA MET A 87 -10.36 -9.07 -12.92
C MET A 87 -11.35 -8.51 -13.96
N TYR A 88 -11.34 -7.20 -14.19
CA TYR A 88 -12.27 -6.52 -15.07
C TYR A 88 -11.66 -6.13 -16.41
N ILE A 89 -10.35 -6.31 -16.60
CA ILE A 89 -9.66 -5.97 -17.83
C ILE A 89 -9.16 -7.22 -18.56
N THR A 90 -9.18 -7.17 -19.89
CA THR A 90 -8.53 -8.18 -20.72
C THR A 90 -7.19 -7.67 -21.21
N ASN A 91 -6.28 -8.58 -21.53
CA ASN A 91 -4.97 -8.22 -22.11
C ASN A 91 -5.11 -7.38 -23.39
N SER A 92 -6.09 -7.68 -24.25
CA SER A 92 -6.32 -6.89 -25.47
C SER A 92 -6.72 -5.45 -25.16
N ASP A 93 -7.48 -5.20 -24.08
CA ASP A 93 -7.93 -3.87 -23.71
C ASP A 93 -6.78 -2.99 -23.21
N ILE A 94 -5.77 -3.60 -22.55
CA ILE A 94 -4.54 -2.89 -22.16
C ILE A 94 -3.87 -2.26 -23.38
N ALA A 95 -3.74 -3.02 -24.48
CA ALA A 95 -3.14 -2.52 -25.70
C ALA A 95 -4.08 -1.56 -26.46
N GLU A 96 -5.39 -1.85 -26.51
CA GLU A 96 -6.36 -1.05 -27.25
C GLU A 96 -6.53 0.36 -26.66
N TYR A 97 -6.62 0.45 -25.32
CA TYR A 97 -6.83 1.72 -24.61
C TYR A 97 -5.56 2.31 -24.03
N VAL A 98 -4.40 1.68 -24.23
CA VAL A 98 -3.09 2.13 -23.72
C VAL A 98 -3.13 2.40 -22.22
N ILE A 99 -3.71 1.46 -21.47
CA ILE A 99 -3.95 1.57 -20.03
C ILE A 99 -2.64 1.84 -19.27
N GLY A 100 -2.66 2.84 -18.41
CA GLY A 100 -1.48 3.28 -17.68
C GLY A 100 -1.16 2.46 -16.44
N SER A 101 -2.17 1.89 -15.80
CA SER A 101 -2.00 1.12 -14.57
C SER A 101 -3.03 0.00 -14.43
N VAL A 102 -2.58 -1.11 -13.84
CA VAL A 102 -3.44 -2.21 -13.39
C VAL A 102 -3.21 -2.42 -11.91
N LEU A 103 -4.23 -2.85 -11.17
CA LEU A 103 -4.10 -3.17 -9.75
C LEU A 103 -4.74 -4.51 -9.40
N SER A 104 -4.29 -5.09 -8.30
CA SER A 104 -5.04 -6.10 -7.56
C SER A 104 -5.68 -5.44 -6.34
N GLY A 105 -7.00 -5.41 -6.27
CA GLY A 105 -7.72 -5.08 -5.05
C GLY A 105 -7.53 -6.16 -3.97
N GLY A 106 -7.90 -5.87 -2.72
CA GLY A 106 -7.75 -6.81 -1.63
C GLY A 106 -8.36 -8.18 -1.94
N GLY A 107 -7.55 -9.23 -1.92
CA GLY A 107 -7.95 -10.60 -2.25
C GLY A 107 -8.01 -10.93 -3.74
N SER A 108 -7.69 -9.99 -4.63
CA SER A 108 -7.61 -10.24 -6.08
C SER A 108 -6.21 -10.77 -6.45
N THR A 109 -6.03 -12.08 -6.37
CA THR A 109 -4.77 -12.76 -6.64
C THR A 109 -4.80 -13.54 -7.96
N PRO A 110 -3.66 -13.88 -8.58
CA PRO A 110 -3.63 -14.84 -9.68
C PRO A 110 -4.21 -16.19 -9.25
N TYR A 111 -4.62 -17.01 -10.22
CA TYR A 111 -5.18 -18.34 -9.93
C TYR A 111 -4.24 -19.18 -9.08
N ASN A 112 -2.94 -19.16 -9.39
CA ASN A 112 -1.90 -19.72 -8.53
C ASN A 112 -1.33 -18.55 -7.72
N ASN A 113 -1.66 -18.49 -6.44
CA ASN A 113 -1.15 -17.47 -5.54
C ASN A 113 0.26 -17.84 -5.04
N THR A 114 1.21 -17.85 -5.97
CA THR A 114 2.65 -18.10 -5.76
C THR A 114 3.47 -16.97 -6.38
N PRO A 115 4.73 -16.79 -5.99
CA PRO A 115 5.60 -15.77 -6.59
C PRO A 115 5.64 -15.86 -8.12
N GLU A 116 5.77 -17.06 -8.70
CA GLU A 116 5.78 -17.25 -10.15
C GLU A 116 4.42 -16.90 -10.77
N GLY A 117 3.31 -17.25 -10.10
CA GLY A 117 1.96 -16.94 -10.61
C GLY A 117 1.71 -15.45 -10.70
N TRP A 118 2.20 -14.67 -9.74
CA TRP A 118 2.16 -13.20 -9.75
C TRP A 118 3.03 -12.63 -10.86
N ALA A 119 4.28 -13.06 -10.97
CA ALA A 119 5.20 -12.61 -11.99
C ALA A 119 4.73 -12.95 -13.41
N ASP A 120 4.16 -14.14 -13.64
CA ASP A 120 3.58 -14.52 -14.94
C ASP A 120 2.38 -13.66 -15.32
N MET A 121 1.53 -13.33 -14.35
CA MET A 121 0.39 -12.44 -14.54
C MET A 121 0.88 -11.03 -14.90
N TYR A 122 1.81 -10.46 -14.16
CA TYR A 122 2.41 -9.16 -14.41
C TYR A 122 3.06 -9.10 -15.80
N ASP A 123 3.93 -10.06 -16.13
CA ASP A 123 4.60 -10.12 -17.43
C ASP A 123 3.62 -10.20 -18.59
N SER A 124 2.48 -10.88 -18.39
CA SER A 124 1.42 -10.95 -19.40
C SER A 124 0.82 -9.58 -19.70
N PHE A 125 0.53 -8.78 -18.69
CA PHE A 125 0.01 -7.42 -18.85
C PHE A 125 1.05 -6.47 -19.46
N GLN A 126 2.30 -6.54 -19.01
CA GLN A 126 3.40 -5.74 -19.57
C GLN A 126 3.63 -6.01 -21.04
N LYS A 127 3.59 -7.28 -21.44
CA LYS A 127 3.75 -7.66 -22.84
C LYS A 127 2.74 -6.97 -23.76
N ASP A 128 1.47 -6.85 -23.34
CA ASP A 128 0.45 -6.20 -24.14
C ASP A 128 0.59 -4.68 -24.13
N ALA A 129 0.95 -4.07 -23.01
CA ALA A 129 1.29 -2.65 -22.91
C ALA A 129 2.45 -2.27 -23.85
N LEU A 130 3.51 -3.06 -23.84
CA LEU A 130 4.69 -2.85 -24.70
C LEU A 130 4.44 -3.10 -26.18
N SER A 131 3.37 -3.79 -26.54
CA SER A 131 2.97 -4.02 -27.94
C SER A 131 2.33 -2.79 -28.61
N THR A 132 2.02 -1.74 -27.84
CA THR A 132 1.42 -0.50 -28.35
C THR A 132 2.42 0.34 -29.15
N ARG A 133 1.92 1.34 -29.88
CA ARG A 133 2.73 2.20 -30.76
C ARG A 133 3.93 2.85 -30.05
N LEU A 134 3.75 3.30 -28.80
CA LEU A 134 4.77 3.95 -28.00
C LEU A 134 5.46 3.00 -27.02
N GLY A 135 4.90 1.82 -26.79
CA GLY A 135 5.47 0.81 -25.89
C GLY A 135 5.58 1.31 -24.44
N ILE A 136 4.59 2.07 -23.96
CA ILE A 136 4.60 2.60 -22.59
C ILE A 136 4.25 1.46 -21.63
N PRO A 137 5.12 1.12 -20.65
CA PRO A 137 4.84 0.06 -19.68
C PRO A 137 3.69 0.47 -18.75
N ILE A 138 2.95 -0.52 -18.22
CA ILE A 138 2.03 -0.28 -17.10
C ILE A 138 2.82 -0.10 -15.80
N ILE A 139 2.19 0.53 -14.79
CA ILE A 139 2.59 0.42 -13.39
C ILE A 139 1.56 -0.45 -12.66
N TYR A 140 2.02 -1.46 -11.90
CA TYR A 140 1.13 -2.41 -11.24
C TYR A 140 1.06 -2.15 -9.73
N GLY A 141 -0.15 -1.93 -9.20
CA GLY A 141 -0.37 -1.59 -7.82
C GLY A 141 -1.06 -2.68 -6.99
N VAL A 142 -0.75 -2.70 -5.69
CA VAL A 142 -1.37 -3.61 -4.71
C VAL A 142 -1.37 -3.00 -3.31
N ASP A 143 -2.29 -3.42 -2.43
CA ASP A 143 -2.23 -3.10 -1.01
C ASP A 143 -1.24 -4.03 -0.28
N ALA A 144 0.06 -3.80 -0.41
CA ALA A 144 1.10 -4.44 0.39
C ALA A 144 1.40 -3.54 1.61
N ILE A 145 0.52 -3.54 2.61
CA ILE A 145 0.52 -2.56 3.71
C ILE A 145 1.16 -3.08 5.00
N HIS A 146 1.36 -4.40 5.13
CA HIS A 146 2.06 -5.03 6.25
C HIS A 146 2.79 -6.32 5.81
N GLY A 147 3.63 -6.21 4.80
CA GLY A 147 4.20 -7.30 4.02
C GLY A 147 3.49 -7.42 2.66
N HIS A 148 3.91 -8.32 1.81
CA HIS A 148 3.15 -8.66 0.59
C HIS A 148 1.91 -9.48 0.96
N ASN A 149 1.01 -8.87 1.73
CA ASN A 149 -0.12 -9.51 2.41
C ASN A 149 -1.16 -10.18 1.48
N ASN A 150 -1.04 -10.02 0.17
CA ASN A 150 -1.87 -10.71 -0.81
C ASN A 150 -1.26 -12.03 -1.31
N LEU A 151 0.04 -12.25 -1.06
CA LEU A 151 0.76 -13.45 -1.49
C LEU A 151 0.77 -14.51 -0.39
N PHE A 152 0.34 -15.74 -0.73
CA PHE A 152 0.45 -16.87 0.19
C PHE A 152 1.91 -17.22 0.49
N GLY A 153 2.25 -17.33 1.78
CA GLY A 153 3.60 -17.67 2.24
C GLY A 153 4.56 -16.49 2.37
N ALA A 154 4.17 -15.26 1.97
CA ALA A 154 4.95 -14.07 2.24
C ALA A 154 5.01 -13.75 3.75
N THR A 155 6.01 -12.98 4.16
CA THR A 155 6.13 -12.49 5.53
C THR A 155 5.05 -11.46 5.83
N ILE A 156 4.21 -11.73 6.85
CA ILE A 156 3.17 -10.80 7.28
C ILE A 156 3.59 -10.18 8.62
N PHE A 157 3.85 -8.88 8.59
CA PHE A 157 4.26 -8.09 9.74
C PHE A 157 3.07 -7.65 10.61
N PRO A 158 3.30 -7.20 11.86
CA PRO A 158 2.26 -6.53 12.62
C PRO A 158 1.66 -5.34 11.84
N HIS A 159 0.36 -5.12 11.97
CA HIS A 159 -0.26 -3.90 11.44
C HIS A 159 0.29 -2.64 12.12
N ASN A 160 0.11 -1.49 11.48
CA ASN A 160 0.68 -0.21 11.91
C ASN A 160 0.34 0.18 13.35
N ILE A 161 -0.81 -0.21 13.88
CA ILE A 161 -1.11 0.01 15.32
C ILE A 161 -0.08 -0.67 16.24
N GLY A 162 0.36 -1.87 15.88
CA GLY A 162 1.44 -2.58 16.58
C GLY A 162 2.79 -1.90 16.34
N LEU A 163 3.10 -1.54 15.09
CA LEU A 163 4.34 -0.82 14.75
C LEU A 163 4.42 0.54 15.44
N GLY A 164 3.30 1.24 15.60
CA GLY A 164 3.22 2.48 16.39
C GLY A 164 3.59 2.28 17.87
N ALA A 165 3.28 1.09 18.42
CA ALA A 165 3.64 0.77 19.80
C ALA A 165 5.15 0.49 19.98
N THR A 166 5.88 0.12 18.93
CA THR A 166 7.35 -0.04 18.97
C THR A 166 8.07 1.28 19.14
N ARG A 167 7.55 2.35 18.49
CA ARG A 167 8.20 3.68 18.40
C ARG A 167 9.61 3.61 17.80
N ASP A 168 9.85 2.61 16.95
CA ASP A 168 11.15 2.37 16.31
C ASP A 168 11.07 2.63 14.80
N PRO A 169 11.51 3.80 14.31
CA PRO A 169 11.51 4.13 12.89
C PRO A 169 12.50 3.28 12.09
N GLU A 170 13.60 2.80 12.67
CA GLU A 170 14.57 1.95 11.97
C GLU A 170 13.97 0.58 11.70
N LEU A 171 13.25 0.01 12.67
CA LEU A 171 12.51 -1.24 12.48
C LEU A 171 11.41 -1.08 11.41
N VAL A 172 10.64 0.01 11.45
CA VAL A 172 9.60 0.29 10.45
C VAL A 172 10.21 0.43 9.05
N LYS A 173 11.34 1.11 8.93
CA LYS A 173 12.08 1.23 7.66
C LYS A 173 12.52 -0.15 7.15
N LEU A 174 13.09 -1.00 8.01
CA LEU A 174 13.52 -2.35 7.65
C LEU A 174 12.34 -3.23 7.20
N ILE A 175 11.20 -3.16 7.90
CA ILE A 175 9.96 -3.85 7.53
C ILE A 175 9.49 -3.42 6.14
N ALA A 176 9.50 -2.13 5.87
CA ALA A 176 9.12 -1.59 4.58
C ALA A 176 10.09 -2.02 3.45
N GLN A 177 11.40 -2.11 3.73
CA GLN A 177 12.39 -2.66 2.80
C GLN A 177 12.10 -4.13 2.48
N ILE A 178 11.87 -4.96 3.48
CA ILE A 178 11.53 -6.38 3.27
C ILE A 178 10.22 -6.51 2.48
N THR A 179 9.22 -5.70 2.80
CA THR A 179 7.96 -5.65 2.05
C THR A 179 8.21 -5.28 0.59
N ALA A 180 9.08 -4.29 0.32
CA ALA A 180 9.45 -3.89 -1.04
C ALA A 180 10.13 -5.05 -1.79
N ILE A 181 11.13 -5.69 -1.18
CA ILE A 181 11.85 -6.83 -1.75
C ILE A 181 10.89 -7.97 -2.13
N GLU A 182 10.02 -8.40 -1.19
CA GLU A 182 9.08 -9.49 -1.45
C GLU A 182 8.02 -9.12 -2.49
N THR A 183 7.61 -7.84 -2.54
CA THR A 183 6.62 -7.34 -3.50
C THR A 183 7.22 -7.20 -4.90
N ALA A 184 8.40 -6.58 -5.03
CA ALA A 184 9.12 -6.43 -6.29
C ALA A 184 9.46 -7.79 -6.94
N ALA A 185 9.81 -8.80 -6.13
CA ALA A 185 10.09 -10.16 -6.60
C ALA A 185 8.89 -10.83 -7.30
N THR A 186 7.68 -10.29 -7.16
CA THR A 186 6.47 -10.72 -7.87
C THR A 186 6.14 -9.87 -9.09
N GLY A 187 6.96 -8.86 -9.40
CA GLY A 187 6.77 -7.92 -10.51
C GLY A 187 5.89 -6.72 -10.15
N VAL A 188 5.38 -6.61 -8.93
CA VAL A 188 4.56 -5.48 -8.50
C VAL A 188 5.45 -4.26 -8.23
N ASP A 189 5.11 -3.12 -8.87
CA ASP A 189 5.91 -1.90 -8.85
C ASP A 189 5.51 -0.90 -7.76
N TRP A 190 4.31 -1.05 -7.19
CA TRP A 190 3.67 0.00 -6.41
C TRP A 190 2.83 -0.57 -5.26
N THR A 191 3.09 -0.10 -4.03
CA THR A 191 2.20 -0.38 -2.90
C THR A 191 1.31 0.82 -2.58
N PHE A 192 0.04 0.56 -2.21
CA PHE A 192 -0.86 1.58 -1.67
C PHE A 192 -0.63 1.75 -0.15
N GLY A 193 0.62 2.03 0.21
CA GLY A 193 1.11 2.26 1.55
C GLY A 193 2.32 3.22 1.57
N PRO A 194 2.64 3.82 2.71
CA PRO A 194 2.03 3.61 4.03
C PRO A 194 0.74 4.39 4.25
N CYS A 195 -0.12 3.89 5.14
CA CYS A 195 -1.21 4.67 5.71
C CYS A 195 -0.66 5.61 6.79
N ILE A 196 -0.56 6.90 6.47
CA ILE A 196 -0.08 7.96 7.39
C ILE A 196 -1.22 8.81 7.95
N THR A 197 -2.40 8.20 8.01
CA THR A 197 -3.58 8.75 8.66
C THR A 197 -3.37 8.84 10.15
N VAL A 198 -3.96 9.86 10.79
CA VAL A 198 -3.95 10.06 12.25
C VAL A 198 -5.35 9.75 12.80
N PRO A 199 -5.65 8.52 13.22
CA PRO A 199 -6.93 8.16 13.83
C PRO A 199 -7.14 8.89 15.14
N GLN A 200 -8.29 9.57 15.27
CA GLN A 200 -8.66 10.33 16.45
C GLN A 200 -9.86 9.73 17.18
N ASP A 201 -10.47 8.68 16.62
CA ASP A 201 -11.65 8.01 17.17
C ASP A 201 -11.58 6.51 16.87
N GLU A 202 -11.38 5.68 17.89
CA GLU A 202 -11.14 4.24 17.79
C GLU A 202 -12.34 3.45 17.30
N ARG A 203 -13.51 4.07 17.18
CA ARG A 203 -14.70 3.48 16.55
C ARG A 203 -14.54 3.27 15.05
N TRP A 204 -13.59 3.99 14.45
CA TRP A 204 -13.27 3.87 13.03
C TRP A 204 -12.65 2.51 12.69
N GLY A 205 -13.21 1.81 11.71
CA GLY A 205 -12.81 0.45 11.33
C GLY A 205 -11.40 0.33 10.75
N ARG A 206 -10.74 1.44 10.40
CA ARG A 206 -9.37 1.48 9.88
C ARG A 206 -8.34 1.96 10.90
N THR A 207 -8.70 2.06 12.18
CA THR A 207 -7.80 2.52 13.25
C THR A 207 -6.46 1.78 13.24
N TYR A 208 -6.46 0.46 13.02
CA TYR A 208 -5.24 -0.35 13.00
C TYR A 208 -4.31 -0.08 11.80
N GLU A 209 -4.81 0.55 10.73
CA GLU A 209 -4.00 0.94 9.58
C GLU A 209 -3.15 2.20 9.88
N GLY A 210 -3.53 3.01 10.87
CA GLY A 210 -2.75 4.13 11.36
C GLY A 210 -1.73 3.72 12.42
N PHE A 211 -0.57 4.38 12.45
CA PHE A 211 0.46 4.12 13.46
C PHE A 211 0.06 4.61 14.85
N SER A 212 -0.62 5.76 14.95
CA SER A 212 -0.86 6.44 16.21
C SER A 212 -1.94 7.51 16.13
N GLU A 213 -2.52 7.86 17.31
CA GLU A 213 -3.31 9.09 17.49
C GLU A 213 -2.44 10.36 17.53
N ASP A 214 -1.12 10.23 17.73
CA ASP A 214 -0.17 11.34 17.77
C ASP A 214 0.41 11.64 16.38
N PRO A 215 0.16 12.83 15.82
CA PRO A 215 0.63 13.17 14.48
C PRO A 215 2.15 13.19 14.32
N GLY A 216 2.89 13.46 15.41
CA GLY A 216 4.36 13.45 15.41
C GLY A 216 4.91 12.04 15.21
N LEU A 217 4.37 11.07 15.95
CA LEU A 217 4.74 9.66 15.80
C LEU A 217 4.35 9.10 14.42
N VAL A 218 3.16 9.46 13.91
CA VAL A 218 2.75 9.07 12.55
C VAL A 218 3.69 9.66 11.50
N ALA A 219 4.13 10.92 11.67
CA ALA A 219 5.06 11.59 10.77
C ALA A 219 6.43 10.89 10.73
N GLU A 220 6.97 10.52 11.89
CA GLU A 220 8.25 9.84 12.01
C GLU A 220 8.23 8.45 11.38
N LEU A 221 7.26 7.61 11.78
CA LEU A 221 7.15 6.23 11.30
C LEU A 221 6.70 6.16 9.82
N GLY A 222 5.81 7.04 9.40
CA GLY A 222 5.36 7.12 8.00
C GLY A 222 6.49 7.51 7.05
N LYS A 223 7.35 8.47 7.45
CA LYS A 223 8.55 8.83 6.69
C LYS A 223 9.50 7.64 6.56
N ALA A 224 9.77 6.95 7.67
CA ALA A 224 10.64 5.77 7.69
C ALA A 224 10.11 4.65 6.78
N ALA A 225 8.79 4.42 6.76
CA ALA A 225 8.18 3.45 5.85
C ALA A 225 8.35 3.83 4.37
N ILE A 226 8.16 5.11 4.00
CA ILE A 226 8.38 5.59 2.62
C ILE A 226 9.84 5.39 2.21
N GLU A 227 10.79 5.76 3.08
CA GLU A 227 12.22 5.52 2.83
C GLU A 227 12.54 4.03 2.65
N GLY A 228 11.87 3.17 3.39
CA GLY A 228 12.04 1.72 3.28
C GLY A 228 11.51 1.17 1.95
N TYR A 229 10.31 1.57 1.53
CA TYR A 229 9.73 1.10 0.26
C TYR A 229 10.52 1.57 -0.97
N GLN A 230 10.96 2.84 -0.99
CA GLN A 230 11.53 3.46 -2.18
C GLN A 230 13.06 3.42 -2.23
N GLY A 231 13.75 3.07 -1.13
CA GLY A 231 15.20 3.05 -1.08
C GLY A 231 15.85 4.39 -1.44
N ASP A 232 17.12 4.33 -1.84
CA ASP A 232 17.88 5.50 -2.29
C ASP A 232 17.69 5.76 -3.80
N ASP A 233 17.40 4.73 -4.58
CA ASP A 233 17.10 4.79 -6.03
C ASP A 233 15.89 3.91 -6.34
N LEU A 234 14.82 4.54 -6.80
CA LEU A 234 13.55 3.85 -7.10
C LEU A 234 13.64 2.87 -8.29
N SER A 235 14.73 2.93 -9.07
CA SER A 235 14.99 1.99 -10.17
C SER A 235 15.70 0.70 -9.74
N ASP A 236 16.08 0.57 -8.48
CA ASP A 236 16.67 -0.66 -7.95
C ASP A 236 15.63 -1.80 -7.91
N SER A 237 16.07 -3.02 -8.15
CA SER A 237 15.17 -4.20 -8.30
C SER A 237 14.54 -4.69 -6.98
N ASP A 238 14.91 -4.09 -5.86
CA ASP A 238 14.43 -4.39 -4.51
C ASP A 238 13.62 -3.25 -3.89
N THR A 239 13.23 -2.26 -4.69
CA THR A 239 12.39 -1.13 -4.30
C THR A 239 11.05 -1.14 -5.00
N ILE A 240 10.06 -0.45 -4.43
CA ILE A 240 8.74 -0.22 -5.01
C ILE A 240 8.27 1.21 -4.73
N LEU A 241 7.39 1.73 -5.57
CA LEU A 241 6.75 3.02 -5.34
C LEU A 241 5.88 3.00 -4.08
N ALA A 242 6.06 3.97 -3.19
CA ALA A 242 5.18 4.23 -2.06
C ALA A 242 3.98 5.10 -2.45
N CYS A 243 2.87 4.93 -1.73
CA CYS A 243 1.68 5.78 -1.82
C CYS A 243 1.25 6.23 -0.43
N ALA A 244 1.56 7.46 -0.06
CA ALA A 244 1.10 8.00 1.21
C ALA A 244 -0.42 8.20 1.18
N LYS A 245 -1.15 7.62 2.16
CA LYS A 245 -2.61 7.62 2.15
C LYS A 245 -3.20 7.79 3.55
N HIS A 246 -4.46 8.27 3.68
CA HIS A 246 -5.30 8.85 2.64
C HIS A 246 -5.34 10.37 2.81
N TYR A 247 -5.02 11.12 1.81
CA TYR A 247 -4.95 12.59 1.83
C TYR A 247 -6.35 13.19 1.70
N VAL A 248 -6.93 13.85 2.72
CA VAL A 248 -6.46 14.10 4.05
C VAL A 248 -7.67 14.11 5.01
N GLY A 249 -7.46 13.57 6.23
CA GLY A 249 -8.41 13.74 7.33
C GLY A 249 -9.38 12.58 7.56
N ASP A 250 -9.21 11.44 6.93
CA ASP A 250 -10.06 10.25 7.10
C ASP A 250 -10.10 9.71 8.54
N GLY A 251 -8.99 9.76 9.29
CA GLY A 251 -8.94 9.39 10.70
C GLY A 251 -9.67 10.35 11.66
N GLY A 252 -10.18 11.48 11.16
CA GLY A 252 -10.87 12.51 11.94
C GLY A 252 -12.38 12.57 11.72
N THR A 253 -12.98 11.57 11.09
CA THR A 253 -14.42 11.59 10.78
C THR A 253 -15.27 11.53 12.04
N VAL A 254 -16.34 12.30 12.06
CA VAL A 254 -17.23 12.40 13.22
C VAL A 254 -17.81 11.03 13.59
N GLY A 255 -17.54 10.60 14.83
CA GLY A 255 -18.02 9.32 15.36
C GLY A 255 -17.30 8.11 14.80
N GLY A 256 -16.11 8.27 14.20
CA GLY A 256 -15.35 7.18 13.62
C GLY A 256 -16.04 6.49 12.45
N VAL A 257 -16.85 7.20 11.69
CA VAL A 257 -17.57 6.61 10.54
C VAL A 257 -16.66 6.61 9.33
N ASP A 258 -16.37 5.44 8.80
CA ASP A 258 -15.54 5.30 7.60
C ASP A 258 -16.15 6.06 6.41
N ARG A 259 -15.29 6.71 5.59
CA ARG A 259 -15.70 7.57 4.47
C ARG A 259 -16.61 8.76 4.87
N GLY A 260 -16.65 9.09 6.17
CA GLY A 260 -17.51 10.11 6.77
C GLY A 260 -17.03 11.54 6.49
N ASN A 261 -17.43 12.45 7.39
CA ASN A 261 -17.09 13.87 7.27
C ASN A 261 -16.24 14.32 8.46
N THR A 262 -15.03 14.78 8.20
CA THR A 262 -14.14 15.39 9.17
C THR A 262 -14.55 16.84 9.37
N GLN A 263 -14.95 17.18 10.59
CA GLN A 263 -15.42 18.51 10.96
C GLN A 263 -14.40 19.16 11.89
N CYS A 264 -13.52 19.95 11.35
CA CYS A 264 -12.49 20.65 12.10
C CYS A 264 -12.12 21.98 11.44
N THR A 265 -11.41 22.84 12.18
CA THR A 265 -10.82 24.05 11.60
C THR A 265 -9.71 23.70 10.63
N GLU A 266 -9.34 24.64 9.76
CA GLU A 266 -8.20 24.45 8.87
C GLU A 266 -6.88 24.33 9.66
N GLU A 267 -6.78 25.01 10.80
CA GLU A 267 -5.64 24.92 11.71
C GLU A 267 -5.51 23.50 12.29
N ASP A 268 -6.62 22.90 12.73
CA ASP A 268 -6.64 21.51 13.22
C ASP A 268 -6.32 20.52 12.09
N LEU A 269 -6.90 20.76 10.88
CA LEU A 269 -6.58 19.93 9.72
C LEU A 269 -5.07 19.92 9.43
N LYS A 270 -4.44 21.10 9.46
CA LYS A 270 -3.01 21.24 9.19
C LYS A 270 -2.13 20.67 10.30
N ASN A 271 -2.52 20.88 11.55
CA ASN A 271 -1.69 20.48 12.70
C ASN A 271 -1.82 18.99 13.07
N ILE A 272 -2.92 18.34 12.70
CA ILE A 272 -3.18 16.93 13.03
C ILE A 272 -3.04 16.07 11.77
N TYR A 273 -3.92 16.27 10.79
CA TYR A 273 -4.08 15.33 9.69
C TYR A 273 -3.10 15.56 8.53
N LEU A 274 -2.75 16.82 8.25
CA LEU A 274 -1.77 17.18 7.22
C LEU A 274 -0.33 17.06 7.72
N TYR A 275 -0.12 17.11 9.04
CA TYR A 275 1.21 17.14 9.64
C TYR A 275 2.10 15.97 9.19
N PRO A 276 1.64 14.70 9.13
CA PRO A 276 2.47 13.58 8.64
C PRO A 276 2.90 13.72 7.18
N TYR A 277 2.09 14.38 6.35
CA TYR A 277 2.44 14.60 4.94
C TYR A 277 3.61 15.57 4.77
N LEU A 278 3.83 16.49 5.72
CA LEU A 278 5.00 17.38 5.69
C LEU A 278 6.30 16.57 5.76
N SER A 279 6.36 15.57 6.65
CA SER A 279 7.50 14.67 6.77
C SER A 279 7.61 13.68 5.59
N ALA A 280 6.47 13.21 5.06
CA ALA A 280 6.45 12.38 3.86
C ALA A 280 7.00 13.09 2.62
N LEU A 281 6.84 14.43 2.54
CA LEU A 281 7.35 15.26 1.44
C LEU A 281 8.83 15.66 1.61
N GLU A 282 9.43 15.45 2.79
CA GLU A 282 10.88 15.59 2.97
C GLU A 282 11.67 14.48 2.25
N VAL A 283 11.00 13.37 1.93
CA VAL A 283 11.51 12.27 1.10
C VAL A 283 10.75 12.27 -0.24
N PRO A 284 11.32 11.72 -1.32
CA PRO A 284 10.73 11.82 -2.66
C PRO A 284 9.56 10.83 -2.84
N VAL A 285 8.52 10.89 -1.96
CA VAL A 285 7.33 10.06 -2.13
C VAL A 285 6.72 10.25 -3.52
N GLY A 286 6.54 9.14 -4.26
CA GLY A 286 6.19 9.24 -5.68
C GLY A 286 4.69 9.29 -5.96
N SER A 287 3.82 8.87 -5.01
CA SER A 287 2.37 8.97 -5.16
C SER A 287 1.66 9.29 -3.85
N ILE A 288 0.49 9.93 -3.97
CA ILE A 288 -0.41 10.23 -2.83
C ILE A 288 -1.83 9.86 -3.25
N MET A 289 -2.53 9.08 -2.40
CA MET A 289 -3.92 8.69 -2.61
C MET A 289 -4.86 9.59 -1.84
N ILE A 290 -5.92 10.06 -2.53
CA ILE A 290 -6.93 10.94 -1.93
C ILE A 290 -7.90 10.14 -1.06
N SER A 291 -8.31 10.72 0.06
CA SER A 291 -9.27 10.12 0.98
C SER A 291 -10.70 10.11 0.44
N PHE A 292 -11.45 9.07 0.77
CA PHE A 292 -12.90 9.01 0.55
C PHE A 292 -13.71 10.00 1.40
N SER A 293 -13.13 10.49 2.51
CA SER A 293 -13.82 11.36 3.46
C SER A 293 -14.19 12.71 2.86
N SER A 294 -14.93 13.47 3.62
CA SER A 294 -15.18 14.89 3.34
C SER A 294 -14.51 15.73 4.41
N TRP A 295 -14.12 16.96 4.09
CA TRP A 295 -13.75 17.97 5.05
C TRP A 295 -14.80 19.09 5.04
N ASN A 296 -15.47 19.29 6.19
CA ASN A 296 -16.54 20.28 6.35
C ASN A 296 -17.61 20.19 5.24
N GLY A 297 -17.92 18.97 4.80
CA GLY A 297 -18.94 18.67 3.80
C GLY A 297 -18.47 18.69 2.35
N VAL A 298 -17.20 19.02 2.06
CA VAL A 298 -16.62 18.95 0.71
C VAL A 298 -15.89 17.63 0.55
N LYS A 299 -16.25 16.82 -0.45
CA LYS A 299 -15.56 15.56 -0.77
C LYS A 299 -14.10 15.84 -1.12
N MET A 300 -13.19 15.03 -0.57
CA MET A 300 -11.75 15.23 -0.79
C MET A 300 -11.36 15.09 -2.26
N HIS A 301 -11.96 14.16 -2.99
CA HIS A 301 -11.71 13.97 -4.42
C HIS A 301 -12.08 15.17 -5.31
N SER A 302 -12.91 16.12 -4.81
CA SER A 302 -13.25 17.38 -5.49
C SER A 302 -12.66 18.62 -4.80
N ASN A 303 -11.81 18.44 -3.79
CA ASN A 303 -11.26 19.56 -3.03
C ASN A 303 -10.03 20.17 -3.72
N SER A 304 -10.27 21.01 -4.72
CA SER A 304 -9.19 21.66 -5.49
C SER A 304 -8.26 22.49 -4.60
N TYR A 305 -8.77 23.14 -3.54
CA TYR A 305 -7.93 23.89 -2.61
C TYR A 305 -6.86 23.01 -1.96
N LEU A 306 -7.25 21.85 -1.41
CA LEU A 306 -6.30 20.98 -0.72
C LEU A 306 -5.37 20.24 -1.70
N ILE A 307 -5.84 19.88 -2.89
CA ILE A 307 -5.03 19.13 -3.86
C ILE A 307 -4.15 20.07 -4.71
N ASN A 308 -4.73 21.09 -5.36
CA ASN A 308 -3.97 21.96 -6.24
C ASN A 308 -3.20 23.04 -5.48
N ASP A 309 -3.88 23.79 -4.59
CA ASP A 309 -3.27 24.97 -3.99
C ASP A 309 -2.32 24.56 -2.85
N VAL A 310 -2.76 23.66 -1.95
CA VAL A 310 -1.94 23.21 -0.81
C VAL A 310 -0.93 22.14 -1.22
N LEU A 311 -1.37 20.94 -1.66
CA LEU A 311 -0.47 19.83 -1.89
C LEU A 311 0.50 20.09 -3.05
N LYS A 312 -0.01 20.39 -4.24
CA LYS A 312 0.83 20.62 -5.42
C LYS A 312 1.49 21.99 -5.42
N GLY A 313 0.78 23.04 -4.92
CA GLY A 313 1.23 24.43 -4.94
C GLY A 313 2.12 24.79 -3.75
N GLU A 314 1.57 24.86 -2.53
CA GLU A 314 2.29 25.32 -1.33
C GLU A 314 3.37 24.31 -0.89
N LEU A 315 3.04 23.02 -0.89
CA LEU A 315 3.93 21.96 -0.43
C LEU A 315 4.85 21.42 -1.54
N GLY A 316 4.56 21.73 -2.81
CA GLY A 316 5.43 21.42 -3.93
C GLY A 316 5.50 19.92 -4.28
N PHE A 317 4.43 19.16 -4.09
CA PHE A 317 4.41 17.74 -4.44
C PHE A 317 4.61 17.51 -5.94
N GLU A 318 5.67 16.78 -6.29
CA GLU A 318 6.08 16.51 -7.67
C GLU A 318 5.61 15.15 -8.22
N GLY A 319 5.22 14.21 -7.34
CA GLY A 319 4.65 12.92 -7.74
C GLY A 319 3.24 13.04 -8.34
N PHE A 320 2.57 11.94 -8.56
CA PHE A 320 1.18 11.94 -9.05
C PHE A 320 0.18 11.67 -7.93
N VAL A 321 -1.00 12.26 -8.09
CA VAL A 321 -2.16 12.07 -7.20
C VAL A 321 -3.07 11.00 -7.80
N VAL A 322 -3.37 9.94 -7.01
CA VAL A 322 -4.31 8.90 -7.41
C VAL A 322 -5.60 8.99 -6.60
N SER A 323 -6.74 8.70 -7.23
CA SER A 323 -8.01 8.53 -6.50
C SER A 323 -7.99 7.24 -5.68
N ASP A 324 -8.82 7.14 -4.67
CA ASP A 324 -9.19 5.87 -4.05
C ASP A 324 -10.14 5.06 -4.97
N TRP A 325 -10.45 3.82 -4.62
CA TRP A 325 -11.31 2.87 -5.36
C TRP A 325 -12.69 3.46 -5.66
N GLN A 326 -12.98 3.75 -6.94
CA GLN A 326 -14.21 4.47 -7.35
C GLN A 326 -14.44 5.79 -6.57
N GLY A 327 -13.37 6.40 -6.05
CA GLY A 327 -13.46 7.53 -5.13
C GLY A 327 -14.06 8.80 -5.76
N ILE A 328 -13.98 8.95 -7.09
CA ILE A 328 -14.63 10.06 -7.79
C ILE A 328 -16.15 9.86 -7.93
N ASN A 329 -16.66 8.63 -7.97
CA ASN A 329 -18.07 8.31 -8.27
C ASN A 329 -19.08 8.84 -7.24
N VAL A 330 -18.61 9.43 -6.15
CA VAL A 330 -19.45 9.96 -5.06
C VAL A 330 -19.33 11.47 -4.88
N ILE A 331 -18.67 12.17 -5.81
CA ILE A 331 -18.45 13.63 -5.76
C ILE A 331 -19.78 14.37 -5.89
N ASP A 332 -20.64 13.96 -6.81
CA ASP A 332 -21.95 14.57 -7.05
C ASP A 332 -22.96 14.36 -5.91
N GLY A 333 -22.60 13.56 -4.90
CA GLY A 333 -23.44 13.23 -3.75
C GLY A 333 -24.53 12.20 -4.05
N SER A 334 -24.47 11.55 -5.22
CA SER A 334 -25.35 10.43 -5.55
C SER A 334 -25.06 9.23 -4.65
N SER A 335 -26.09 8.41 -4.42
CA SER A 335 -25.91 7.14 -3.72
C SER A 335 -25.64 5.97 -4.69
N SER A 336 -25.65 6.24 -6.00
CA SER A 336 -25.26 5.27 -7.00
C SER A 336 -23.73 5.29 -7.13
N ASN A 337 -23.12 4.14 -7.28
CA ASN A 337 -21.71 4.05 -7.64
C ASN A 337 -21.49 4.33 -9.14
N ASP A 338 -22.50 4.85 -9.84
CA ASP A 338 -22.43 5.17 -11.24
C ASP A 338 -21.68 6.50 -11.43
N MET A 339 -20.57 6.46 -12.13
CA MET A 339 -19.74 7.63 -12.44
C MET A 339 -20.47 8.58 -13.41
N SER A 340 -20.48 9.87 -13.10
CA SER A 340 -21.08 10.92 -13.91
C SER A 340 -20.02 11.83 -14.56
N GLU A 341 -20.42 12.59 -15.59
CA GLU A 341 -19.56 13.64 -16.18
C GLU A 341 -19.10 14.66 -15.15
N LEU A 342 -19.97 14.98 -14.16
CA LEU A 342 -19.64 15.93 -13.09
C LEU A 342 -18.54 15.39 -12.19
N ASP A 343 -18.60 14.10 -11.83
CA ASP A 343 -17.60 13.46 -11.00
C ASP A 343 -16.22 13.51 -11.65
N ILE A 344 -16.15 13.18 -12.94
CA ILE A 344 -14.91 13.23 -13.71
C ILE A 344 -14.41 14.67 -13.83
N GLN A 345 -15.29 15.60 -14.19
CA GLN A 345 -14.93 17.02 -14.37
C GLN A 345 -14.37 17.61 -13.08
N GLU A 346 -15.06 17.44 -11.96
CA GLU A 346 -14.66 17.99 -10.67
C GLU A 346 -13.38 17.31 -10.15
N GLY A 347 -13.28 15.96 -10.23
CA GLY A 347 -12.12 15.23 -9.76
C GLY A 347 -10.84 15.55 -10.54
N ILE A 348 -10.90 15.55 -11.86
CA ILE A 348 -9.73 15.88 -12.71
C ILE A 348 -9.32 17.35 -12.56
N ASN A 349 -10.28 18.28 -12.53
CA ASN A 349 -9.98 19.69 -12.32
C ASN A 349 -9.51 20.00 -10.88
N ALA A 350 -9.90 19.18 -9.90
CA ALA A 350 -9.37 19.29 -8.54
C ALA A 350 -7.90 18.85 -8.43
N GLY A 351 -7.34 18.18 -9.45
CA GLY A 351 -5.92 17.85 -9.49
C GLY A 351 -5.59 16.36 -9.41
N ILE A 352 -6.58 15.46 -9.52
CA ILE A 352 -6.33 14.00 -9.60
C ILE A 352 -5.65 13.68 -10.93
N ASP A 353 -4.55 12.95 -10.88
CA ASP A 353 -3.73 12.61 -12.06
C ASP A 353 -4.03 11.21 -12.59
N MET A 354 -4.22 10.22 -11.70
CA MET A 354 -4.62 8.85 -12.06
C MET A 354 -5.92 8.52 -11.36
N VAL A 355 -6.86 7.93 -12.09
CA VAL A 355 -8.17 7.56 -11.54
C VAL A 355 -8.29 6.06 -11.42
N MET A 356 -8.55 5.58 -10.21
CA MET A 356 -8.84 4.17 -9.92
C MET A 356 -10.28 3.87 -10.32
N VAL A 357 -10.45 3.38 -11.54
CA VAL A 357 -11.73 2.99 -12.15
C VAL A 357 -11.70 1.48 -12.36
N PRO A 358 -12.01 0.69 -11.33
CA PRO A 358 -11.75 -0.74 -11.36
C PRO A 358 -12.50 -1.49 -12.46
N ASP A 359 -13.72 -1.10 -12.80
CA ASP A 359 -14.64 -1.85 -13.65
C ASP A 359 -15.18 -1.06 -14.85
N ASP A 360 -15.60 0.21 -14.70
CA ASP A 360 -16.14 1.04 -15.78
C ASP A 360 -15.11 1.96 -16.44
N TYR A 361 -13.93 1.41 -16.76
CA TYR A 361 -12.86 2.19 -17.40
C TYR A 361 -13.24 2.69 -18.80
N LEU A 362 -14.09 1.96 -19.55
CA LEU A 362 -14.55 2.40 -20.86
C LEU A 362 -15.46 3.63 -20.77
N GLY A 363 -16.36 3.64 -19.78
CA GLY A 363 -17.19 4.82 -19.46
C GLY A 363 -16.32 6.03 -19.13
N PHE A 364 -15.32 5.85 -18.25
CA PHE A 364 -14.37 6.90 -17.88
C PHE A 364 -13.62 7.46 -19.09
N ILE A 365 -12.97 6.60 -19.88
CA ILE A 365 -12.19 7.02 -21.07
C ILE A 365 -13.05 7.83 -22.05
N ASN A 366 -14.26 7.36 -22.34
CA ASN A 366 -15.17 8.02 -23.27
C ASN A 366 -15.63 9.37 -22.73
N MET A 367 -16.14 9.43 -21.51
CA MET A 367 -16.62 10.69 -20.89
C MET A 367 -15.48 11.70 -20.71
N LEU A 368 -14.30 11.28 -20.26
CA LEU A 368 -13.15 12.18 -20.12
C LEU A 368 -12.72 12.74 -21.49
N THR A 369 -12.73 11.90 -22.54
CA THR A 369 -12.43 12.35 -23.91
C THR A 369 -13.44 13.40 -24.38
N GLU A 370 -14.74 13.21 -24.13
CA GLU A 370 -15.79 14.18 -24.47
C GLU A 370 -15.61 15.49 -23.68
N LEU A 371 -15.36 15.44 -22.39
CA LEU A 371 -15.14 16.61 -21.53
C LEU A 371 -13.93 17.45 -21.97
N VAL A 372 -12.86 16.81 -22.44
CA VAL A 372 -11.69 17.52 -22.99
C VAL A 372 -12.04 18.16 -24.35
N ASN A 373 -12.72 17.44 -25.24
CA ASN A 373 -13.13 17.96 -26.54
C ASN A 373 -14.12 19.13 -26.44
N GLU A 374 -14.96 19.16 -25.40
CA GLU A 374 -15.87 20.24 -25.08
C GLU A 374 -15.19 21.43 -24.37
N GLY A 375 -13.92 21.27 -23.96
CA GLY A 375 -13.16 22.31 -23.22
C GLY A 375 -13.56 22.46 -21.75
N LYS A 376 -14.30 21.50 -21.18
CA LYS A 376 -14.64 21.46 -19.75
C LYS A 376 -13.43 21.06 -18.90
N ILE A 377 -12.52 20.26 -19.48
CA ILE A 377 -11.20 19.94 -18.94
C ILE A 377 -10.16 20.39 -19.95
N SER A 378 -9.13 21.11 -19.50
CA SER A 378 -8.12 21.62 -20.42
C SER A 378 -7.11 20.55 -20.82
N GLN A 379 -6.61 20.63 -22.07
CA GLN A 379 -5.52 19.77 -22.53
C GLN A 379 -4.29 19.87 -21.63
N SER A 380 -3.99 21.07 -21.11
CA SER A 380 -2.86 21.29 -20.22
C SER A 380 -3.01 20.57 -18.86
N ARG A 381 -4.25 20.35 -18.39
CA ARG A 381 -4.50 19.56 -17.18
C ARG A 381 -4.20 18.07 -17.44
N ILE A 382 -4.59 17.56 -18.60
CA ILE A 382 -4.28 16.19 -19.03
C ILE A 382 -2.75 16.03 -19.18
N ASP A 383 -2.10 16.99 -19.82
CA ASP A 383 -0.64 16.96 -20.02
C ASP A 383 0.13 16.98 -18.68
N ASP A 384 -0.32 17.76 -17.69
CA ASP A 384 0.26 17.77 -16.36
C ASP A 384 0.10 16.42 -15.65
N ALA A 385 -1.09 15.79 -15.72
CA ALA A 385 -1.33 14.47 -15.13
C ALA A 385 -0.39 13.41 -15.72
N VAL A 386 -0.36 13.34 -17.05
CA VAL A 386 0.45 12.35 -17.77
C VAL A 386 1.95 12.59 -17.55
N ARG A 387 2.40 13.85 -17.52
CA ARG A 387 3.80 14.20 -17.21
C ARG A 387 4.22 13.61 -15.86
N ARG A 388 3.41 13.79 -14.82
CA ARG A 388 3.67 13.26 -13.47
C ARG A 388 3.74 11.73 -13.46
N ILE A 389 2.78 11.07 -14.12
CA ILE A 389 2.73 9.61 -14.23
C ILE A 389 3.96 9.08 -14.98
N LEU A 390 4.29 9.66 -16.13
CA LEU A 390 5.46 9.24 -16.92
C LEU A 390 6.77 9.46 -16.17
N THR A 391 6.90 10.58 -15.44
CA THR A 391 8.07 10.86 -14.61
C THR A 391 8.33 9.73 -13.61
N ILE A 392 7.28 9.26 -12.95
CA ILE A 392 7.41 8.14 -11.99
C ILE A 392 7.74 6.83 -12.72
N LYS A 393 7.13 6.53 -13.85
CA LYS A 393 7.45 5.33 -14.65
C LYS A 393 8.90 5.29 -15.10
N PHE A 394 9.48 6.45 -15.47
CA PHE A 394 10.89 6.55 -15.79
C PHE A 394 11.78 6.40 -14.55
N LYS A 395 11.40 6.99 -13.41
CA LYS A 395 12.10 6.83 -12.13
C LYS A 395 12.11 5.38 -11.63
N LEU A 396 11.06 4.63 -11.88
CA LEU A 396 10.97 3.18 -11.60
C LEU A 396 11.81 2.32 -12.57
N GLY A 397 12.39 2.90 -13.61
CA GLY A 397 13.15 2.15 -14.61
C GLY A 397 12.30 1.21 -15.48
N LEU A 398 10.98 1.38 -15.52
CA LEU A 398 10.06 0.47 -16.23
C LEU A 398 10.28 0.42 -17.74
N PHE A 399 10.86 1.47 -18.33
CA PHE A 399 11.22 1.49 -19.76
C PHE A 399 12.45 0.64 -20.07
N GLU A 400 13.36 0.49 -19.13
CA GLU A 400 14.58 -0.30 -19.21
C GLU A 400 14.34 -1.76 -18.78
N ASN A 401 13.57 -1.94 -17.71
CA ASN A 401 13.32 -3.24 -17.06
C ASN A 401 11.83 -3.47 -16.86
N PRO A 402 11.04 -3.67 -17.95
CA PRO A 402 9.57 -3.73 -17.85
C PRO A 402 9.01 -5.05 -17.31
N TYR A 403 9.82 -6.10 -17.19
CA TYR A 403 9.37 -7.43 -16.76
C TYR A 403 9.83 -7.75 -15.34
N ALA A 404 9.11 -8.64 -14.67
CA ALA A 404 9.39 -9.06 -13.31
C ALA A 404 10.81 -9.62 -13.16
N ASP A 405 11.58 -9.08 -12.20
CA ASP A 405 12.85 -9.68 -11.78
C ASP A 405 12.57 -10.79 -10.76
N ARG A 406 12.75 -12.04 -11.19
CA ARG A 406 12.47 -13.24 -10.39
C ARG A 406 13.69 -13.70 -9.57
N SER A 407 14.77 -12.94 -9.55
CA SER A 407 16.02 -13.33 -8.87
C SER A 407 15.84 -13.45 -7.36
N ASN A 408 14.91 -12.71 -6.79
CA ASN A 408 14.61 -12.68 -5.35
C ASN A 408 13.37 -13.53 -4.95
N ALA A 409 12.79 -14.32 -5.86
CA ALA A 409 11.59 -15.13 -5.55
C ALA A 409 11.81 -16.15 -4.42
N ASP A 410 13.03 -16.69 -4.30
CA ASP A 410 13.36 -17.70 -3.28
C ASP A 410 13.50 -17.15 -1.85
N ILE A 411 13.58 -15.82 -1.68
CA ILE A 411 13.73 -15.19 -0.35
C ILE A 411 12.39 -14.73 0.24
N ILE A 412 11.29 -14.83 -0.53
CA ILE A 412 9.95 -14.51 -0.02
C ILE A 412 9.62 -15.45 1.15
N GLY A 413 9.26 -14.87 2.29
CA GLY A 413 8.94 -15.62 3.51
C GLY A 413 10.10 -16.39 4.12
N CYS A 414 11.36 -16.04 3.81
CA CYS A 414 12.53 -16.70 4.35
C CYS A 414 12.67 -16.50 5.87
N GLU A 415 13.52 -17.31 6.51
CA GLU A 415 13.72 -17.29 7.97
C GLU A 415 14.22 -15.93 8.45
N GLU A 416 15.10 -15.28 7.69
CA GLU A 416 15.63 -13.95 8.01
C GLU A 416 14.52 -12.89 8.05
N HIS A 417 13.60 -12.88 7.08
CA HIS A 417 12.47 -11.95 7.05
C HIS A 417 11.48 -12.23 8.20
N ARG A 418 11.20 -13.52 8.46
CA ARG A 418 10.33 -13.92 9.58
C ARG A 418 10.92 -13.57 10.94
N GLU A 419 12.25 -13.61 11.12
CA GLU A 419 12.86 -13.18 12.39
C GLU A 419 12.69 -11.67 12.62
N ILE A 420 12.73 -10.83 11.58
CA ILE A 420 12.40 -9.40 11.70
C ILE A 420 10.91 -9.20 12.05
N ALA A 421 10.01 -9.98 11.46
CA ALA A 421 8.61 -9.95 11.84
C ALA A 421 8.40 -10.37 13.30
N ARG A 422 9.11 -11.41 13.77
CA ARG A 422 9.12 -11.83 15.18
C ARG A 422 9.65 -10.74 16.11
N GLU A 423 10.72 -10.04 15.71
CA GLU A 423 11.24 -8.88 16.46
C GLU A 423 10.19 -7.77 16.56
N ALA A 424 9.53 -7.45 15.45
CA ALA A 424 8.44 -6.47 15.43
C ALA A 424 7.28 -6.86 16.36
N VAL A 425 6.94 -8.14 16.45
CA VAL A 425 5.94 -8.64 17.41
C VAL A 425 6.42 -8.40 18.83
N ARG A 426 7.66 -8.80 19.19
CA ARG A 426 8.23 -8.61 20.54
C ARG A 426 8.16 -7.16 20.99
N GLU A 427 8.50 -6.23 20.10
CA GLU A 427 8.54 -4.80 20.40
C GLU A 427 7.16 -4.15 20.44
N SER A 428 6.19 -4.68 19.68
CA SER A 428 4.83 -4.14 19.59
C SER A 428 3.96 -4.47 20.80
N LEU A 429 4.27 -5.55 21.53
CA LEU A 429 3.43 -6.02 22.64
C LEU A 429 3.44 -5.03 23.81
N VAL A 430 2.25 -4.64 24.26
CA VAL A 430 2.10 -3.72 25.39
C VAL A 430 1.60 -4.46 26.62
N LEU A 431 2.44 -4.57 27.64
CA LEU A 431 2.04 -5.10 28.94
C LEU A 431 1.24 -4.05 29.71
N LEU A 432 -0.07 -4.28 29.86
CA LEU A 432 -1.02 -3.34 30.48
C LEU A 432 -1.25 -3.61 31.97
N LYS A 433 -1.15 -4.86 32.39
CA LYS A 433 -1.37 -5.29 33.77
C LYS A 433 -0.48 -6.48 34.09
N ASN A 434 0.11 -6.54 35.32
CA ASN A 434 0.93 -7.65 35.79
C ASN A 434 0.88 -7.73 37.32
N GLU A 435 -0.21 -8.25 37.89
CA GLU A 435 -0.38 -8.38 39.34
C GLU A 435 0.55 -9.46 39.90
N GLY A 436 1.15 -9.15 41.06
CA GLY A 436 2.04 -10.07 41.76
C GLY A 436 3.29 -10.46 40.96
N SER A 437 3.62 -9.74 39.87
CA SER A 437 4.70 -10.10 38.94
C SER A 437 4.48 -11.52 38.34
N LEU A 438 3.26 -11.81 37.90
CA LEU A 438 2.92 -13.10 37.28
C LEU A 438 3.76 -13.35 36.02
N LEU A 439 3.92 -12.34 35.17
CA LEU A 439 4.81 -12.40 34.00
C LEU A 439 6.22 -11.92 34.38
N PRO A 440 7.29 -12.52 33.81
CA PRO A 440 7.26 -13.63 32.86
C PRO A 440 6.93 -14.96 33.52
N LEU A 441 6.26 -15.86 32.75
CA LEU A 441 6.00 -17.21 33.19
C LEU A 441 7.27 -18.07 33.12
N SER A 442 7.38 -19.07 34.04
CA SER A 442 8.42 -20.10 33.93
C SER A 442 8.13 -21.03 32.75
N LYS A 443 9.15 -21.40 31.99
CA LYS A 443 9.05 -22.42 30.95
C LYS A 443 8.92 -23.84 31.52
N ASP A 444 9.22 -24.03 32.80
CA ASP A 444 9.21 -25.31 33.52
C ASP A 444 7.97 -25.47 34.42
N LEU A 445 6.84 -24.82 34.09
CA LEU A 445 5.56 -25.05 34.76
C LEU A 445 5.08 -26.49 34.53
N ASP A 446 4.39 -27.07 35.52
CA ASP A 446 3.87 -28.45 35.37
C ASP A 446 2.74 -28.53 34.35
N SER A 447 1.82 -27.54 34.37
CA SER A 447 0.62 -27.56 33.53
C SER A 447 0.13 -26.15 33.17
N ILE A 448 -0.06 -25.90 31.88
CA ILE A 448 -0.58 -24.64 31.33
C ILE A 448 -1.86 -24.91 30.55
N VAL A 449 -2.86 -24.07 30.74
CA VAL A 449 -4.07 -24.04 29.91
C VAL A 449 -4.00 -22.88 28.94
N ILE A 450 -4.16 -23.18 27.67
CA ILE A 450 -4.39 -22.17 26.63
C ILE A 450 -5.86 -22.17 26.29
N ALA A 451 -6.51 -21.00 26.32
CA ALA A 451 -7.92 -20.87 25.98
C ALA A 451 -8.15 -19.74 24.97
N GLY A 452 -9.32 -19.78 24.33
CA GLY A 452 -9.75 -18.78 23.38
C GLY A 452 -9.56 -19.19 21.92
N SER A 453 -10.50 -18.77 21.08
CA SER A 453 -10.50 -19.09 19.65
C SER A 453 -9.39 -18.42 18.86
N LYS A 454 -8.77 -17.35 19.41
CA LYS A 454 -7.69 -16.61 18.77
C LYS A 454 -6.30 -17.21 19.05
N ALA A 455 -6.19 -18.21 19.94
CA ALA A 455 -4.92 -18.82 20.29
C ALA A 455 -4.29 -19.62 19.13
N ASP A 456 -5.14 -20.28 18.33
CA ASP A 456 -4.74 -21.13 17.20
C ASP A 456 -5.39 -20.64 15.91
N ASP A 457 -5.10 -19.38 15.53
CA ASP A 457 -5.79 -18.71 14.44
C ASP A 457 -4.89 -17.63 13.79
N ILE A 458 -4.14 -18.05 12.77
CA ILE A 458 -3.22 -17.18 12.01
C ILE A 458 -4.00 -16.01 11.36
N GLY A 459 -5.19 -16.28 10.83
CA GLY A 459 -6.00 -15.25 10.20
C GLY A 459 -6.40 -14.15 11.16
N SER A 460 -6.79 -14.50 12.39
CA SER A 460 -7.07 -13.50 13.43
C SER A 460 -5.83 -12.73 13.87
N GLN A 461 -4.65 -13.37 13.91
CA GLN A 461 -3.38 -12.68 14.18
C GLN A 461 -3.03 -11.66 13.09
N CYS A 462 -3.26 -12.01 11.83
CA CYS A 462 -2.96 -11.15 10.68
C CYS A 462 -3.99 -10.01 10.51
N GLY A 463 -5.26 -10.23 10.82
CA GLY A 463 -6.29 -9.21 10.67
C GLY A 463 -6.77 -8.99 9.24
N GLY A 464 -7.35 -7.84 8.97
CA GLY A 464 -7.84 -7.44 7.65
C GLY A 464 -6.71 -7.29 6.62
N TRP A 465 -7.06 -7.21 5.34
CA TRP A 465 -6.18 -7.08 4.17
C TRP A 465 -5.32 -8.32 3.86
N THR A 466 -5.23 -9.30 4.76
CA THR A 466 -4.38 -10.47 4.58
C THR A 466 -5.07 -11.55 3.77
N ILE A 467 -4.53 -11.90 2.61
CA ILE A 467 -5.03 -12.86 1.59
C ILE A 467 -6.40 -12.46 1.03
N TYR A 468 -7.30 -11.98 1.86
CA TYR A 468 -8.63 -11.47 1.51
C TYR A 468 -8.79 -10.05 2.02
N TRP A 469 -9.57 -9.21 1.32
CA TRP A 469 -9.82 -7.83 1.73
C TRP A 469 -10.24 -7.70 3.20
N GLN A 470 -11.26 -8.45 3.61
CA GLN A 470 -11.74 -8.45 5.00
C GLN A 470 -10.87 -9.29 5.96
N GLY A 471 -9.82 -9.96 5.44
CA GLY A 471 -9.17 -11.04 6.16
C GLY A 471 -10.09 -12.26 6.31
N ALA A 472 -9.63 -13.29 7.01
CA ALA A 472 -10.45 -14.44 7.38
C ALA A 472 -9.86 -15.12 8.62
N VAL A 473 -10.65 -15.94 9.32
CA VAL A 473 -10.18 -16.76 10.44
C VAL A 473 -9.55 -18.06 9.94
N GLY A 474 -8.70 -18.67 10.77
CA GLY A 474 -8.06 -19.95 10.51
C GLY A 474 -6.68 -19.86 9.85
N GLU A 475 -6.23 -20.94 9.27
CA GLU A 475 -4.92 -21.06 8.61
C GLU A 475 -5.00 -20.51 7.18
N ILE A 476 -4.94 -19.18 7.03
CA ILE A 476 -5.07 -18.50 5.72
C ILE A 476 -3.75 -18.32 4.98
N THR A 477 -2.63 -18.39 5.67
CA THR A 477 -1.27 -18.34 5.14
C THR A 477 -0.32 -19.08 6.07
N GLU A 478 0.95 -19.24 5.68
CA GLU A 478 1.99 -19.85 6.51
C GLU A 478 2.34 -18.92 7.69
N GLY A 479 2.54 -19.51 8.88
CA GLY A 479 2.89 -18.75 10.09
C GLY A 479 2.92 -19.64 11.32
N THR A 480 3.21 -19.07 12.48
CA THR A 480 3.21 -19.71 13.79
C THR A 480 2.09 -19.14 14.64
N SER A 481 1.11 -19.96 15.04
CA SER A 481 0.05 -19.52 15.94
C SER A 481 0.60 -19.29 17.37
N ILE A 482 -0.11 -18.48 18.18
CA ILE A 482 0.27 -18.26 19.60
C ILE A 482 0.26 -19.59 20.36
N LEU A 483 -0.70 -20.46 20.10
CA LEU A 483 -0.75 -21.80 20.70
C LEU A 483 0.47 -22.63 20.34
N GLU A 484 0.85 -22.65 19.07
CA GLU A 484 2.02 -23.38 18.59
C GLU A 484 3.32 -22.79 19.19
N ALA A 485 3.45 -21.46 19.19
CA ALA A 485 4.56 -20.74 19.78
C ALA A 485 4.76 -21.09 21.27
N ILE A 486 3.68 -21.11 22.05
CA ILE A 486 3.75 -21.50 23.47
C ILE A 486 4.20 -22.96 23.61
N LYS A 487 3.65 -23.88 22.81
CA LYS A 487 4.08 -25.29 22.83
C LYS A 487 5.57 -25.45 22.50
N ASN A 488 6.09 -24.64 21.59
CA ASN A 488 7.50 -24.67 21.17
C ASN A 488 8.44 -24.05 22.21
N THR A 489 7.92 -23.15 23.09
CA THR A 489 8.71 -22.40 24.07
C THR A 489 8.85 -23.11 25.41
N VAL A 490 7.81 -23.82 25.85
CA VAL A 490 7.82 -24.47 27.17
C VAL A 490 8.62 -25.76 27.19
N SER A 491 8.98 -26.23 28.39
CA SER A 491 9.67 -27.52 28.58
C SER A 491 8.85 -28.69 28.03
N ASN A 492 9.54 -29.72 27.52
CA ASN A 492 8.91 -30.96 27.08
C ASN A 492 8.11 -31.66 28.19
N ASP A 493 8.41 -31.38 29.44
CA ASP A 493 7.72 -31.94 30.61
C ASP A 493 6.46 -31.15 30.97
N THR A 494 6.29 -29.91 30.46
CA THR A 494 5.13 -29.06 30.69
C THR A 494 3.92 -29.57 29.92
N LYS A 495 2.85 -29.84 30.63
CA LYS A 495 1.59 -30.27 30.02
C LYS A 495 0.82 -29.03 29.50
N VAL A 496 0.66 -28.90 28.18
CA VAL A 496 -0.17 -27.86 27.57
C VAL A 496 -1.52 -28.44 27.17
N THR A 497 -2.59 -27.86 27.74
CA THR A 497 -3.97 -28.19 27.40
C THR A 497 -4.59 -27.04 26.61
N TYR A 498 -5.21 -27.30 25.46
CA TYR A 498 -5.94 -26.30 24.69
C TYR A 498 -7.45 -26.49 24.82
N SER A 499 -8.15 -25.42 25.19
CA SER A 499 -9.61 -25.40 25.35
C SER A 499 -10.18 -24.14 24.68
N VAL A 500 -10.80 -24.27 23.52
CA VAL A 500 -11.31 -23.14 22.71
C VAL A 500 -12.23 -22.19 23.52
N ASP A 501 -13.08 -22.73 24.39
CA ASP A 501 -14.03 -21.99 25.22
C ASP A 501 -13.64 -21.89 26.69
N GLY A 502 -12.44 -22.34 27.06
CA GLY A 502 -11.94 -22.31 28.43
C GLY A 502 -12.65 -23.24 29.41
N SER A 503 -13.52 -24.17 28.96
CA SER A 503 -14.29 -25.07 29.84
C SER A 503 -13.48 -26.27 30.34
N GLU A 504 -12.42 -26.63 29.64
CA GLU A 504 -11.55 -27.77 29.97
C GLU A 504 -10.29 -27.27 30.70
N VAL A 505 -10.40 -26.99 31.98
CA VAL A 505 -9.28 -26.58 32.82
C VAL A 505 -8.93 -27.72 33.80
N PRO A 506 -7.74 -28.34 33.66
CA PRO A 506 -7.26 -29.33 34.64
C PRO A 506 -7.15 -28.72 36.03
N SER A 507 -7.52 -29.48 37.06
CA SER A 507 -7.46 -29.01 38.45
C SER A 507 -6.04 -28.82 38.99
N ASP A 508 -5.03 -29.27 38.25
CA ASP A 508 -3.59 -29.17 38.52
C ASP A 508 -2.89 -28.15 37.60
N ALA A 509 -3.64 -27.30 36.90
CA ALA A 509 -3.07 -26.26 36.06
C ALA A 509 -2.46 -25.14 36.91
N ASP A 510 -1.27 -24.67 36.53
CA ASP A 510 -0.56 -23.58 37.21
C ASP A 510 -1.05 -22.20 36.76
N VAL A 511 -1.43 -22.06 35.51
CA VAL A 511 -1.87 -20.80 34.88
C VAL A 511 -2.76 -21.05 33.66
N ALA A 512 -3.66 -20.13 33.40
CA ALA A 512 -4.39 -20.06 32.13
C ALA A 512 -3.92 -18.84 31.31
N ILE A 513 -3.65 -19.06 30.03
CA ILE A 513 -3.41 -18.01 29.04
C ILE A 513 -4.60 -17.97 28.10
N VAL A 514 -5.33 -16.87 28.09
CA VAL A 514 -6.59 -16.72 27.35
C VAL A 514 -6.41 -15.72 26.24
N VAL A 515 -6.49 -16.17 24.97
CA VAL A 515 -6.32 -15.33 23.78
C VAL A 515 -7.68 -15.05 23.16
N VAL A 516 -8.08 -13.80 23.20
CA VAL A 516 -9.40 -13.31 22.77
C VAL A 516 -9.28 -12.03 21.95
N GLY A 517 -10.38 -11.58 21.36
CA GLY A 517 -10.39 -10.29 20.65
C GLY A 517 -11.24 -10.28 19.40
N GLU A 518 -10.95 -9.34 18.49
CA GLU A 518 -11.72 -9.10 17.29
C GLU A 518 -11.53 -10.21 16.25
N THR A 519 -12.51 -10.38 15.38
CA THR A 519 -12.35 -11.13 14.13
C THR A 519 -11.84 -10.19 13.05
N PRO A 520 -11.12 -10.68 12.02
CA PRO A 520 -10.64 -9.83 10.93
C PRO A 520 -11.73 -8.98 10.28
N TYR A 521 -11.39 -7.77 9.93
CA TYR A 521 -12.24 -6.82 9.19
C TYR A 521 -11.37 -5.80 8.46
N ALA A 522 -11.94 -5.13 7.46
CA ALA A 522 -11.36 -3.98 6.81
C ALA A 522 -12.42 -2.89 6.56
N GLU A 523 -11.99 -1.63 6.57
CA GLU A 523 -12.79 -0.44 6.26
C GLU A 523 -14.10 -0.37 7.07
N PHE A 524 -15.19 0.09 6.44
CA PHE A 524 -16.51 0.29 7.06
C PHE A 524 -17.08 -0.95 7.76
N THR A 525 -16.64 -2.15 7.38
CA THR A 525 -17.06 -3.39 8.07
C THR A 525 -16.54 -3.42 9.51
N GLY A 526 -15.42 -2.74 9.76
CA GLY A 526 -14.82 -2.62 11.08
C GLY A 526 -15.37 -1.48 11.92
N ASP A 527 -16.24 -0.60 11.41
CA ASP A 527 -16.84 0.47 12.23
C ASP A 527 -17.62 -0.13 13.40
N ASP A 528 -17.23 0.22 14.63
CA ASP A 528 -17.88 -0.30 15.85
C ASP A 528 -18.18 0.82 16.84
N LYS A 529 -19.41 0.87 17.31
CA LYS A 529 -19.88 1.91 18.24
C LYS A 529 -19.65 1.56 19.69
N ASP A 530 -19.41 0.29 20.00
CA ASP A 530 -19.42 -0.23 21.38
C ASP A 530 -18.02 -0.66 21.84
N LEU A 531 -17.15 -1.10 20.94
CA LEU A 531 -15.76 -1.55 21.18
C LEU A 531 -15.65 -2.61 22.29
N LEU A 532 -16.62 -3.51 22.37
CA LEU A 532 -16.69 -4.53 23.44
C LEU A 532 -16.07 -5.86 22.99
N LEU A 533 -15.42 -6.55 23.91
CA LEU A 533 -15.14 -7.98 23.73
C LEU A 533 -16.47 -8.74 23.55
N SER A 534 -16.46 -9.77 22.71
CA SER A 534 -17.65 -10.57 22.48
C SER A 534 -18.14 -11.26 23.78
N THR A 535 -19.44 -11.54 23.86
CA THR A 535 -19.98 -12.32 25.01
C THR A 535 -19.33 -13.69 25.12
N GLN A 536 -18.88 -14.28 24.01
CA GLN A 536 -18.16 -15.54 23.98
C GLN A 536 -16.76 -15.39 24.58
N ASP A 537 -16.02 -14.34 24.24
CA ASP A 537 -14.70 -14.06 24.80
C ASP A 537 -14.76 -13.89 26.32
N ILE A 538 -15.73 -13.09 26.79
CA ILE A 538 -15.95 -12.90 28.24
C ILE A 538 -16.31 -14.22 28.92
N ALA A 539 -17.13 -15.06 28.28
CA ALA A 539 -17.47 -16.39 28.81
C ALA A 539 -16.23 -17.29 28.88
N THR A 540 -15.38 -17.28 27.84
CA THR A 540 -14.12 -18.06 27.78
C THR A 540 -13.18 -17.66 28.92
N ILE A 541 -12.97 -16.36 29.15
CA ILE A 541 -12.16 -15.87 30.26
C ILE A 541 -12.76 -16.32 31.61
N ASN A 542 -14.06 -16.19 31.80
CA ASN A 542 -14.72 -16.59 33.03
C ASN A 542 -14.67 -18.10 33.28
N ASN A 543 -14.75 -18.93 32.25
CA ASN A 543 -14.58 -20.37 32.34
C ASN A 543 -13.17 -20.71 32.82
N ALA A 544 -12.14 -20.15 32.19
CA ALA A 544 -10.75 -20.34 32.61
C ALA A 544 -10.51 -19.92 34.08
N ARG A 545 -11.07 -18.80 34.51
CA ARG A 545 -11.01 -18.30 35.89
C ARG A 545 -11.73 -19.19 36.92
N SER A 546 -12.71 -19.98 36.50
CA SER A 546 -13.49 -20.82 37.40
C SER A 546 -12.66 -21.88 38.13
N ALA A 547 -11.45 -22.15 37.68
CA ALA A 547 -10.49 -23.06 38.31
C ALA A 547 -9.69 -22.43 39.46
N ASP A 548 -9.87 -21.14 39.75
CA ASP A 548 -9.17 -20.39 40.79
C ASP A 548 -7.63 -20.39 40.63
N ILE A 549 -7.18 -20.30 39.39
CA ILE A 549 -5.78 -20.21 38.97
C ILE A 549 -5.50 -18.82 38.37
N PRO A 550 -4.22 -18.35 38.36
CA PRO A 550 -3.88 -17.09 37.70
C PRO A 550 -4.24 -17.10 36.21
N VAL A 551 -4.70 -15.95 35.72
CA VAL A 551 -5.13 -15.79 34.31
C VAL A 551 -4.38 -14.63 33.64
N VAL A 552 -3.70 -14.96 32.55
CA VAL A 552 -3.12 -14.02 31.60
C VAL A 552 -4.08 -13.84 30.45
N VAL A 553 -4.53 -12.62 30.20
CA VAL A 553 -5.38 -12.31 29.03
C VAL A 553 -4.51 -11.65 27.96
N ILE A 554 -4.59 -12.15 26.73
CA ILE A 554 -3.96 -11.59 25.53
C ILE A 554 -5.08 -11.13 24.62
N ILE A 555 -5.09 -9.84 24.26
CA ILE A 555 -6.11 -9.26 23.36
C ILE A 555 -5.51 -9.11 21.96
N ILE A 556 -6.13 -9.76 20.99
CA ILE A 556 -5.90 -9.58 19.55
C ILE A 556 -6.94 -8.59 19.04
N SER A 557 -6.53 -7.36 18.70
CA SER A 557 -7.47 -6.34 18.24
C SER A 557 -6.80 -5.26 17.41
N GLY A 558 -7.55 -4.65 16.51
CA GLY A 558 -7.12 -3.50 15.69
C GLY A 558 -7.23 -2.15 16.42
N ARG A 559 -7.58 -2.15 17.72
CA ARG A 559 -7.85 -0.92 18.50
C ARG A 559 -8.00 -1.22 19.99
N PRO A 560 -7.93 -0.20 20.88
CA PRO A 560 -8.32 -0.34 22.29
C PRO A 560 -9.77 -0.77 22.46
N MET A 561 -10.02 -1.77 23.32
CA MET A 561 -11.34 -2.31 23.62
C MET A 561 -11.85 -1.81 24.98
N ILE A 562 -13.17 -1.67 25.15
CA ILE A 562 -13.77 -1.30 26.43
C ILE A 562 -13.79 -2.51 27.38
N ILE A 563 -12.85 -2.52 28.33
CA ILE A 563 -12.60 -3.65 29.26
C ILE A 563 -12.69 -3.28 30.73
N THR A 564 -13.10 -2.08 31.06
CA THR A 564 -13.09 -1.53 32.44
C THR A 564 -13.85 -2.39 33.45
N SER A 565 -14.95 -3.04 33.05
CA SER A 565 -15.73 -3.92 33.95
C SER A 565 -15.07 -5.27 34.20
N GLU A 566 -14.08 -5.64 33.42
CA GLU A 566 -13.49 -6.98 33.40
C GLU A 566 -12.05 -7.01 33.94
N ILE A 567 -11.27 -5.97 33.69
CA ILE A 567 -9.81 -5.94 33.91
C ILE A 567 -9.40 -6.25 35.35
N ASP A 568 -10.20 -5.85 36.35
CA ASP A 568 -9.89 -6.14 37.77
C ASP A 568 -9.93 -7.64 38.09
N LYS A 569 -10.52 -8.43 37.22
CA LYS A 569 -10.66 -9.89 37.36
C LYS A 569 -9.49 -10.68 36.78
N TRP A 570 -8.59 -10.05 36.05
CA TRP A 570 -7.46 -10.67 35.34
C TRP A 570 -6.16 -10.39 36.11
N ASP A 571 -5.22 -11.33 36.13
CA ASP A 571 -3.95 -11.16 36.85
C ASP A 571 -2.91 -10.47 35.96
N ALA A 572 -2.89 -10.76 34.67
CA ALA A 572 -2.08 -10.04 33.69
C ALA A 572 -2.86 -9.75 32.41
N LEU A 573 -2.49 -8.67 31.71
CA LEU A 573 -3.11 -8.24 30.45
C LEU A 573 -2.03 -7.76 29.49
N VAL A 574 -2.05 -8.33 28.28
CA VAL A 574 -1.20 -7.93 27.16
C VAL A 574 -2.07 -7.53 25.97
N ALA A 575 -1.85 -6.35 25.42
CA ALA A 575 -2.36 -5.96 24.12
C ALA A 575 -1.35 -6.45 23.07
N ALA A 576 -1.78 -7.40 22.23
CA ALA A 576 -0.94 -7.96 21.17
C ALA A 576 -1.25 -7.38 19.80
N TRP A 577 -2.28 -6.52 19.70
CA TRP A 577 -2.72 -5.89 18.46
C TRP A 577 -3.06 -6.94 17.38
N LEU A 578 -2.52 -6.80 16.20
CA LEU A 578 -2.60 -7.73 15.07
C LEU A 578 -1.16 -8.12 14.70
N PRO A 579 -0.59 -9.17 15.34
CA PRO A 579 0.85 -9.44 15.31
C PRO A 579 1.35 -10.06 13.98
N GLY A 580 0.48 -10.42 13.05
CA GLY A 580 0.89 -11.06 11.79
C GLY A 580 1.21 -12.55 11.95
N THR A 581 2.15 -13.06 11.13
CA THR A 581 2.43 -14.51 11.05
C THR A 581 3.31 -15.05 12.18
N GLU A 582 3.99 -14.18 12.98
CA GLU A 582 5.03 -14.64 13.90
C GLU A 582 4.58 -14.63 15.37
N GLY A 583 3.58 -15.46 15.70
CA GLY A 583 3.11 -15.64 17.09
C GLY A 583 4.20 -16.07 18.09
N GLN A 584 5.35 -16.53 17.61
CA GLN A 584 6.51 -16.83 18.46
C GLN A 584 6.99 -15.59 19.25
N GLY A 585 6.90 -14.38 18.65
CA GLY A 585 7.22 -13.15 19.36
C GLY A 585 6.34 -12.88 20.58
N VAL A 586 5.08 -13.34 20.55
CA VAL A 586 4.18 -13.28 21.71
C VAL A 586 4.68 -14.20 22.82
N ALA A 587 5.03 -15.44 22.49
CA ALA A 587 5.56 -16.40 23.47
C ALA A 587 6.88 -15.90 24.09
N ASP A 588 7.78 -15.28 23.31
CA ASP A 588 9.04 -14.73 23.80
C ASP A 588 8.83 -13.72 24.92
N VAL A 589 7.81 -12.86 24.79
CA VAL A 589 7.47 -11.89 25.82
C VAL A 589 6.77 -12.56 27.01
N ILE A 590 5.86 -13.50 26.79
CA ILE A 590 5.14 -14.16 27.90
C ILE A 590 6.08 -14.98 28.79
N PHE A 591 7.12 -15.59 28.21
CA PHE A 591 8.06 -16.46 28.93
C PHE A 591 9.43 -15.81 29.24
N GLY A 592 9.61 -14.51 28.94
CA GLY A 592 10.76 -13.71 29.37
C GLY A 592 12.02 -13.87 28.52
N ASP A 593 11.92 -14.40 27.30
CA ASP A 593 13.02 -14.34 26.33
C ASP A 593 13.27 -12.90 25.85
N TYR A 594 12.22 -12.07 25.89
CA TYR A 594 12.25 -10.65 25.58
C TYR A 594 11.40 -9.86 26.58
N ALA A 595 11.97 -8.82 27.21
CA ALA A 595 11.21 -7.96 28.11
C ALA A 595 10.29 -7.00 27.31
N PRO A 596 9.01 -6.81 27.71
CA PRO A 596 8.11 -5.92 26.98
C PRO A 596 8.60 -4.48 26.96
N THR A 597 8.74 -3.92 25.76
CA THR A 597 9.17 -2.54 25.50
C THR A 597 8.04 -1.68 24.96
N GLY A 598 7.03 -2.30 24.36
CA GLY A 598 5.92 -1.63 23.68
C GLY A 598 5.19 -0.62 24.55
N LYS A 599 4.77 0.48 23.93
CA LYS A 599 4.02 1.58 24.55
C LYS A 599 2.77 1.88 23.74
N LEU A 600 1.64 2.10 24.40
CA LEU A 600 0.40 2.45 23.73
C LEU A 600 0.60 3.60 22.74
N SER A 601 0.27 3.37 21.49
CA SER A 601 0.22 4.38 20.44
C SER A 601 -1.17 5.04 20.32
N TYR A 602 -2.13 4.53 21.09
CA TYR A 602 -3.48 5.06 21.26
C TYR A 602 -3.84 5.09 22.75
N THR A 603 -4.60 6.09 23.12
CA THR A 603 -5.23 6.17 24.45
C THR A 603 -6.21 5.01 24.63
N TRP A 604 -6.20 4.35 25.78
CA TRP A 604 -7.16 3.29 26.11
C TRP A 604 -8.33 3.85 26.91
N PRO A 605 -9.54 3.98 26.33
CA PRO A 605 -10.69 4.58 27.01
C PRO A 605 -11.25 3.68 28.12
N ARG A 606 -11.87 4.29 29.14
CA ARG A 606 -12.63 3.56 30.17
C ARG A 606 -14.03 3.20 29.73
N SER A 607 -14.61 4.05 28.89
CA SER A 607 -15.98 3.86 28.39
C SER A 607 -16.12 4.52 27.04
N ILE A 608 -17.13 4.08 26.30
CA ILE A 608 -17.42 4.59 24.96
C ILE A 608 -17.77 6.09 24.94
N GLU A 609 -18.32 6.61 26.05
CA GLU A 609 -18.67 8.04 26.16
C GLU A 609 -17.46 8.96 26.25
N GLN A 610 -16.26 8.42 26.48
CA GLN A 610 -15.02 9.22 26.43
C GLN A 610 -14.54 9.52 25.02
N LEU A 611 -14.99 8.76 24.01
CA LEU A 611 -14.50 8.88 22.64
C LEU A 611 -15.07 10.09 21.89
N PRO A 612 -14.25 10.80 21.15
CA PRO A 612 -12.78 10.68 21.03
C PRO A 612 -12.07 11.23 22.28
N ILE A 613 -11.05 10.52 22.79
CA ILE A 613 -10.37 10.92 24.04
C ILE A 613 -8.97 11.51 23.85
N ASN A 614 -8.06 10.85 23.13
CA ASN A 614 -6.68 11.29 22.84
C ASN A 614 -5.96 11.89 24.06
N ASP A 615 -5.70 11.06 25.09
CA ASP A 615 -5.20 11.46 26.42
C ASP A 615 -3.67 11.36 26.48
N THR A 616 -2.99 12.29 25.84
CA THR A 616 -1.52 12.30 25.70
C THR A 616 -0.77 12.64 27.00
N ASP A 617 -1.43 13.27 27.99
CA ASP A 617 -0.83 13.69 29.26
C ASP A 617 -1.43 12.98 30.49
N GLY A 618 -2.37 12.07 30.31
CA GLY A 618 -3.06 11.33 31.37
C GLY A 618 -4.09 12.15 32.14
N SER A 619 -4.42 13.38 31.71
CA SER A 619 -5.32 14.29 32.42
C SER A 619 -6.80 14.03 32.20
N LYS A 620 -7.16 13.30 31.14
CA LYS A 620 -8.57 13.05 30.77
C LYS A 620 -9.18 11.81 31.45
N GLY A 621 -8.38 11.09 32.24
CA GLY A 621 -8.86 9.95 33.04
C GLY A 621 -9.19 8.71 32.21
N SER A 622 -8.40 8.44 31.20
CA SER A 622 -8.41 7.20 30.41
C SER A 622 -8.19 5.96 31.28
N LEU A 623 -8.44 4.77 30.78
CA LEU A 623 -8.05 3.53 31.46
C LEU A 623 -6.52 3.41 31.49
N PHE A 624 -5.88 3.63 30.33
CA PHE A 624 -4.44 3.80 30.19
C PHE A 624 -4.18 4.97 29.23
N PRO A 625 -3.30 5.91 29.60
CA PRO A 625 -2.97 7.04 28.74
C PRO A 625 -2.08 6.60 27.57
N PHE A 626 -2.00 7.44 26.54
CA PHE A 626 -1.00 7.33 25.49
C PHE A 626 0.41 7.15 26.07
N GLY A 627 1.21 6.27 25.49
CA GLY A 627 2.56 5.98 25.95
C GLY A 627 2.65 5.06 27.18
N PHE A 628 1.52 4.58 27.72
CA PHE A 628 1.54 3.61 28.81
C PHE A 628 2.04 2.24 28.34
N GLY A 629 2.76 1.55 29.22
CA GLY A 629 3.23 0.18 29.04
C GLY A 629 4.16 -0.19 30.20
N LEU A 630 3.93 -1.36 30.79
CA LEU A 630 4.75 -1.93 31.85
C LEU A 630 5.94 -2.70 31.25
N THR A 631 6.91 -3.00 32.11
CA THR A 631 7.99 -3.96 31.87
C THR A 631 8.20 -4.80 33.12
N TYR A 632 8.97 -5.88 33.04
CA TYR A 632 9.33 -6.73 34.18
C TYR A 632 10.85 -6.95 34.27
#